data_f65fe684f865968ebc978aeeb9c2b0a2
#
_entry.id   f65fe684f865968ebc978aeeb9c2b0a2
#
_cell.length_a   1.000
_cell.length_b   1.000
_cell.length_c   1.000
_cell.angle_alpha   90.00
_cell.angle_beta   90.00
_cell.angle_gamma   90.00
#
_symmetry.space_group_name_H-M   'P 1'
#
loop_
_entity.id
_entity.type
_entity.pdbx_description
1 polymer ?
#
loop_
_entity_poly.entity_id
_entity_poly.type
_entity_poly.pdbx_seq_one_letter_code
_entity_poly.pdbx_strand_id
1 'polypeptide(L)'
;MFFDRITVNSKRMKANKSTFLILILSGALLLGCKRKRETQAPPLELPVAEATTSDIPIWMDFVGQTYGKSDITIQARVSGFLRGIYFREGTFVHKGDLLYVIEPAPYAAQTAQRQASVSQAEAELTNARQNYERVKPLATINAASKSDLDAAVSRLSAAQAALKAAQAALKYTEIEQSYTQVLSPVNGIIGQTKARTGDYVGPGSQYAVLNTVSQVDTIRVVFFIPEDTYFDLARRGRADFSEIMLTISDNIAYPHRGPFDFIG
;
A
#
# COMPACT_ATOMS: atom_id res chain seq x y z
N MET A 1 32.32 24.95 -38.43
CA MET A 1 32.36 26.12 -39.30
C MET A 1 33.74 26.76 -39.16
N PHE A 2 34.48 26.80 -40.19
CA PHE A 2 35.70 27.49 -40.64
C PHE A 2 36.74 26.51 -41.19
N PHE A 3 36.69 26.43 -42.49
CA PHE A 3 37.74 25.91 -43.36
C PHE A 3 38.74 27.03 -43.68
N ASP A 4 40.02 26.79 -43.53
CA ASP A 4 41.04 27.65 -44.13
C ASP A 4 41.84 26.89 -45.17
N ARG A 5 41.80 27.42 -46.38
CA ARG A 5 42.53 26.96 -47.59
C ARG A 5 43.88 27.63 -47.62
N ILE A 6 44.91 26.84 -47.78
CA ILE A 6 46.27 27.40 -48.18
C ILE A 6 46.52 27.15 -49.66
N THR A 7 46.62 28.21 -50.36
CA THR A 7 47.05 28.26 -51.83
C THR A 7 48.53 28.41 -51.91
N VAL A 8 49.19 27.53 -52.68
CA VAL A 8 50.61 27.62 -53.00
C VAL A 8 50.81 28.22 -54.40
N ASN A 9 51.65 29.27 -54.49
CA ASN A 9 51.93 30.01 -55.69
C ASN A 9 53.24 29.49 -56.34
N SER A 10 53.13 29.14 -57.63
CA SER A 10 54.23 28.61 -58.44
C SER A 10 54.92 29.73 -59.18
N LYS A 11 56.27 29.93 -59.00
CA LYS A 11 57.11 30.79 -59.82
C LYS A 11 58.10 29.95 -60.68
N ARG A 12 57.96 30.06 -61.97
CA ARG A 12 58.90 29.50 -62.98
C ARG A 12 60.24 30.26 -62.99
N MET A 13 61.31 29.52 -62.92
CA MET A 13 62.67 30.08 -63.24
C MET A 13 63.27 29.40 -64.47
N LYS A 14 63.87 30.21 -65.34
CA LYS A 14 64.50 29.81 -66.59
C LYS A 14 65.91 29.25 -66.36
N ALA A 15 66.17 28.11 -66.90
CA ALA A 15 67.50 27.47 -66.84
C ALA A 15 68.50 28.06 -67.82
N ASN A 16 69.75 28.29 -67.37
CA ASN A 16 70.86 28.79 -68.16
C ASN A 16 71.82 27.64 -68.50
N LYS A 17 72.25 27.53 -69.78
CA LYS A 17 72.98 26.40 -70.37
C LYS A 17 74.37 26.13 -69.80
N SER A 18 74.94 27.02 -69.01
CA SER A 18 76.29 26.85 -68.41
C SER A 18 76.28 25.91 -67.18
N THR A 19 75.16 25.68 -66.61
CA THR A 19 75.02 24.82 -65.37
C THR A 19 74.93 23.34 -65.73
N PHE A 20 74.71 22.99 -67.01
CA PHE A 20 74.45 21.58 -67.37
C PHE A 20 75.76 20.73 -67.43
N LEU A 21 76.97 21.38 -67.66
CA LEU A 21 78.23 20.65 -67.70
C LEU A 21 78.82 20.31 -66.34
N ILE A 22 78.55 21.13 -65.37
CA ILE A 22 78.96 20.88 -63.94
C ILE A 22 78.14 19.79 -63.29
N LEU A 23 76.91 19.62 -63.77
CA LEU A 23 75.99 18.64 -63.23
C LEU A 23 76.34 17.18 -63.59
N ILE A 24 76.98 16.97 -64.75
CA ILE A 24 77.39 15.64 -65.25
C ILE A 24 78.62 15.11 -64.49
N LEU A 25 79.56 15.97 -64.09
CA LEU A 25 80.78 15.55 -63.37
C LEU A 25 80.49 15.28 -61.88
N SER A 26 79.45 15.92 -61.32
CA SER A 26 78.98 15.70 -59.95
C SER A 26 78.15 14.38 -59.80
N GLY A 27 77.59 13.89 -60.92
CA GLY A 27 76.78 12.69 -60.96
C GLY A 27 77.54 11.36 -60.79
N ALA A 28 78.86 11.35 -61.13
CA ALA A 28 79.67 10.10 -61.06
C ALA A 28 80.21 9.79 -59.65
N LEU A 29 80.17 10.73 -58.71
CA LEU A 29 80.67 10.56 -57.35
C LEU A 29 79.58 10.06 -56.32
N LEU A 30 78.38 9.95 -56.83
CA LEU A 30 77.25 9.57 -55.93
C LEU A 30 76.79 8.09 -56.00
N LEU A 31 77.51 7.27 -56.80
CA LEU A 31 77.12 5.84 -56.93
C LEU A 31 77.74 4.92 -55.90
N GLY A 32 78.33 5.43 -54.83
CA GLY A 32 79.00 4.65 -53.77
C GLY A 32 78.22 4.43 -52.47
N CYS A 33 77.08 5.06 -52.30
CA CYS A 33 76.32 4.83 -51.08
C CYS A 33 75.39 3.60 -51.20
N LYS A 34 75.88 2.45 -50.75
CA LYS A 34 75.02 1.32 -50.39
C LYS A 34 74.05 1.78 -49.27
N ARG A 35 72.85 2.17 -49.67
CA ARG A 35 71.75 2.44 -48.72
C ARG A 35 71.45 1.16 -47.92
N LYS A 36 71.92 1.15 -46.69
CA LYS A 36 71.54 0.13 -45.75
C LYS A 36 69.99 0.18 -45.65
N ARG A 37 69.32 -0.84 -46.16
CA ARG A 37 67.87 -1.02 -45.90
C ARG A 37 67.72 -1.07 -44.40
N GLU A 38 67.22 -0.02 -43.83
CA GLU A 38 66.63 -0.11 -42.50
C GLU A 38 65.54 -1.14 -42.59
N THR A 39 65.77 -2.28 -42.00
CA THR A 39 64.75 -3.27 -41.77
C THR A 39 63.71 -2.57 -40.85
N GLN A 40 62.62 -2.12 -41.46
CA GLN A 40 61.49 -1.65 -40.63
C GLN A 40 61.21 -2.75 -39.65
N ALA A 41 61.35 -2.41 -38.39
CA ALA A 41 60.90 -3.32 -37.33
C ALA A 41 59.42 -3.68 -37.60
N PRO A 42 59.05 -4.92 -37.49
CA PRO A 42 57.66 -5.29 -37.65
C PRO A 42 56.79 -4.41 -36.76
N PRO A 43 55.62 -3.97 -37.24
CA PRO A 43 54.70 -3.15 -36.42
C PRO A 43 54.47 -3.84 -35.07
N LEU A 44 54.56 -3.07 -34.03
CA LEU A 44 54.33 -3.54 -32.68
C LEU A 44 52.87 -4.01 -32.60
N GLU A 45 52.69 -5.31 -32.50
CA GLU A 45 51.35 -5.88 -32.24
C GLU A 45 50.97 -5.56 -30.80
N LEU A 46 50.08 -4.59 -30.64
CA LEU A 46 49.50 -4.28 -29.33
C LEU A 46 48.25 -5.15 -29.12
N PRO A 47 48.15 -5.83 -27.99
CA PRO A 47 46.92 -6.53 -27.68
C PRO A 47 45.79 -5.50 -27.51
N VAL A 48 44.75 -5.64 -28.30
CA VAL A 48 43.53 -4.85 -28.20
C VAL A 48 42.43 -5.74 -27.58
N ALA A 49 41.72 -5.20 -26.61
CA ALA A 49 40.52 -5.81 -26.11
C ALA A 49 39.32 -5.18 -26.81
N GLU A 50 38.41 -6.00 -27.25
CA GLU A 50 37.12 -5.55 -27.77
C GLU A 50 36.27 -4.97 -26.63
N ALA A 51 35.84 -3.71 -26.79
CA ALA A 51 34.97 -3.09 -25.81
C ALA A 51 33.53 -3.63 -26.00
N THR A 52 33.07 -4.39 -25.05
CA THR A 52 31.68 -4.84 -25.00
C THR A 52 30.84 -3.82 -24.24
N THR A 53 29.73 -3.42 -24.82
CA THR A 53 28.70 -2.64 -24.11
C THR A 53 27.83 -3.58 -23.29
N SER A 54 27.74 -3.33 -21.99
CA SER A 54 26.79 -4.03 -21.11
C SER A 54 26.01 -3.01 -20.30
N ASP A 55 24.73 -3.30 -20.04
CA ASP A 55 23.93 -2.47 -19.15
C ASP A 55 24.39 -2.73 -17.71
N ILE A 56 24.84 -1.68 -17.05
CA ILE A 56 25.26 -1.75 -15.65
C ILE A 56 24.17 -1.08 -14.81
N PRO A 57 23.58 -1.77 -13.83
CA PRO A 57 22.59 -1.18 -12.93
C PRO A 57 23.26 -0.06 -12.12
N ILE A 58 22.63 1.10 -12.09
CA ILE A 58 23.06 2.22 -11.26
C ILE A 58 22.23 2.22 -10.00
N TRP A 59 22.88 2.05 -8.85
CA TRP A 59 22.24 2.12 -7.55
C TRP A 59 22.31 3.55 -7.01
N MET A 60 21.19 4.00 -6.43
CA MET A 60 21.12 5.28 -5.72
C MET A 60 20.63 5.01 -4.30
N ASP A 61 21.32 5.55 -3.33
CA ASP A 61 21.00 5.39 -1.92
C ASP A 61 20.16 6.57 -1.42
N PHE A 62 19.03 6.27 -0.80
CA PHE A 62 18.16 7.26 -0.17
C PHE A 62 17.92 6.90 1.28
N VAL A 63 17.92 7.91 2.14
CA VAL A 63 17.53 7.72 3.54
C VAL A 63 16.00 7.72 3.64
N GLY A 64 15.46 6.66 4.21
CA GLY A 64 14.02 6.48 4.37
C GLY A 64 13.63 6.10 5.78
N GLN A 65 12.32 6.14 6.04
CA GLN A 65 11.70 5.69 7.28
C GLN A 65 10.79 4.51 7.00
N THR A 66 10.81 3.52 7.89
CA THR A 66 9.94 2.35 7.82
C THR A 66 8.69 2.57 8.65
N TYR A 67 7.55 2.24 8.08
CA TYR A 67 6.25 2.26 8.74
C TYR A 67 5.60 0.89 8.62
N GLY A 68 4.72 0.55 9.57
CA GLY A 68 3.80 -0.56 9.36
C GLY A 68 2.91 -0.28 8.14
N LYS A 69 2.37 -1.31 7.53
CA LYS A 69 1.46 -1.17 6.37
C LYS A 69 0.28 -0.26 6.70
N SER A 70 -0.24 -0.39 7.91
CA SER A 70 -1.40 0.35 8.38
C SER A 70 -1.41 0.39 9.91
N ASP A 71 -1.71 1.55 10.46
CA ASP A 71 -1.95 1.76 11.88
C ASP A 71 -3.45 1.88 12.11
N ILE A 72 -4.05 0.87 12.72
CA ILE A 72 -5.48 0.82 12.97
C ILE A 72 -5.75 1.31 14.41
N THR A 73 -6.48 2.40 14.50
CA THR A 73 -6.88 2.97 15.80
C THR A 73 -8.04 2.16 16.39
N ILE A 74 -7.86 1.66 17.61
CA ILE A 74 -8.88 0.97 18.39
C ILE A 74 -9.65 2.00 19.20
N GLN A 75 -10.95 2.11 18.94
CA GLN A 75 -11.84 3.08 19.58
C GLN A 75 -13.00 2.37 20.31
N ALA A 76 -13.40 2.94 21.43
CA ALA A 76 -14.63 2.53 22.12
C ALA A 76 -15.85 3.01 21.32
N ARG A 77 -16.72 2.07 20.91
CA ARG A 77 -17.98 2.36 20.17
C ARG A 77 -19.17 2.57 21.09
N VAL A 78 -19.06 2.16 22.32
CA VAL A 78 -20.08 2.30 23.37
C VAL A 78 -19.45 2.93 24.61
N SER A 79 -20.27 3.59 25.41
CA SER A 79 -19.82 4.30 26.61
C SER A 79 -19.95 3.41 27.85
N GLY A 80 -18.98 3.47 28.75
CA GLY A 80 -19.02 2.73 30.01
C GLY A 80 -17.68 2.70 30.70
N PHE A 81 -17.62 2.08 31.86
CA PHE A 81 -16.37 1.90 32.60
C PHE A 81 -15.57 0.73 32.04
N LEU A 82 -14.27 0.93 31.85
CA LEU A 82 -13.35 -0.10 31.37
C LEU A 82 -13.15 -1.16 32.49
N ARG A 83 -13.64 -2.38 32.27
CA ARG A 83 -13.58 -3.47 33.24
C ARG A 83 -12.25 -4.21 33.22
N GLY A 84 -11.64 -4.36 32.07
CA GLY A 84 -10.38 -5.09 31.94
C GLY A 84 -9.68 -4.90 30.63
N ILE A 85 -8.38 -5.19 30.66
CA ILE A 85 -7.45 -5.17 29.54
C ILE A 85 -6.86 -6.58 29.45
N TYR A 86 -6.93 -7.21 28.27
CA TYR A 86 -6.65 -8.64 28.08
C TYR A 86 -5.45 -8.91 27.18
N PHE A 87 -4.59 -7.94 26.98
CA PHE A 87 -3.36 -8.06 26.20
C PHE A 87 -2.17 -7.49 26.99
N ARG A 88 -0.98 -7.70 26.47
CA ARG A 88 0.24 -7.02 26.93
C ARG A 88 0.67 -6.02 25.89
N GLU A 89 1.02 -4.82 26.31
CA GLU A 89 1.52 -3.76 25.44
C GLU A 89 2.79 -4.22 24.70
N GLY A 90 2.90 -3.85 23.41
CA GLY A 90 4.02 -4.22 22.55
C GLY A 90 4.02 -5.67 22.07
N THR A 91 2.99 -6.48 22.40
CA THR A 91 2.89 -7.86 21.91
C THR A 91 2.11 -7.96 20.60
N PHE A 92 2.32 -9.07 19.91
CA PHE A 92 1.53 -9.40 18.72
C PHE A 92 0.15 -9.88 19.11
N VAL A 93 -0.89 -9.36 18.45
CA VAL A 93 -2.29 -9.76 18.59
C VAL A 93 -2.84 -10.21 17.24
N HIS A 94 -3.79 -11.16 17.30
CA HIS A 94 -4.46 -11.65 16.10
C HIS A 94 -5.82 -10.97 15.94
N LYS A 95 -6.29 -10.92 14.69
CA LYS A 95 -7.66 -10.48 14.41
C LYS A 95 -8.67 -11.33 15.17
N GLY A 96 -9.53 -10.66 15.94
CA GLY A 96 -10.54 -11.30 16.79
C GLY A 96 -10.10 -11.51 18.23
N ASP A 97 -8.84 -11.27 18.59
CA ASP A 97 -8.39 -11.33 19.98
C ASP A 97 -9.11 -10.27 20.83
N LEU A 98 -9.51 -10.66 22.04
CA LEU A 98 -10.14 -9.76 23.00
C LEU A 98 -9.11 -8.80 23.56
N LEU A 99 -9.33 -7.49 23.36
CA LEU A 99 -8.43 -6.44 23.84
C LEU A 99 -8.95 -5.80 25.12
N TYR A 100 -10.20 -5.35 25.08
CA TYR A 100 -10.80 -4.64 26.21
C TYR A 100 -12.23 -5.13 26.47
N VAL A 101 -12.67 -5.01 27.72
CA VAL A 101 -14.06 -5.22 28.11
C VAL A 101 -14.57 -3.96 28.78
N ILE A 102 -15.58 -3.34 28.17
CA ILE A 102 -16.37 -2.24 28.73
C ILE A 102 -17.51 -2.86 29.51
N GLU A 103 -17.98 -2.22 30.58
CA GLU A 103 -19.01 -2.73 31.45
C GLU A 103 -20.24 -3.25 30.69
N PRO A 104 -20.49 -4.60 30.65
CA PRO A 104 -21.53 -5.17 29.81
C PRO A 104 -22.91 -5.17 30.46
N ALA A 105 -23.00 -5.02 31.81
CA ALA A 105 -24.23 -5.22 32.54
C ALA A 105 -25.42 -4.34 32.08
N PRO A 106 -25.28 -3.03 31.83
CA PRO A 106 -26.37 -2.20 31.33
C PRO A 106 -26.87 -2.65 29.95
N TYR A 107 -25.94 -3.02 29.05
CA TYR A 107 -26.25 -3.48 27.69
C TYR A 107 -26.93 -4.84 27.68
N ALA A 108 -26.49 -5.76 28.53
CA ALA A 108 -27.13 -7.07 28.70
C ALA A 108 -28.56 -6.94 29.24
N ALA A 109 -28.79 -6.04 30.20
CA ALA A 109 -30.14 -5.77 30.74
C ALA A 109 -31.06 -5.18 29.66
N GLN A 110 -30.54 -4.25 28.83
CA GLN A 110 -31.31 -3.68 27.73
C GLN A 110 -31.64 -4.71 26.64
N THR A 111 -30.70 -5.59 26.31
CA THR A 111 -30.93 -6.69 25.36
C THR A 111 -31.98 -7.65 25.90
N ALA A 112 -31.93 -8.02 27.18
CA ALA A 112 -32.93 -8.87 27.80
C ALA A 112 -34.33 -8.22 27.77
N GLN A 113 -34.45 -6.91 28.00
CA GLN A 113 -35.71 -6.18 27.86
C GLN A 113 -36.27 -6.25 26.44
N ARG A 114 -35.43 -6.06 25.42
CA ARG A 114 -35.85 -6.16 24.01
C ARG A 114 -36.23 -7.58 23.62
N GLN A 115 -35.55 -8.59 24.15
CA GLN A 115 -35.94 -9.99 23.98
C GLN A 115 -37.34 -10.27 24.55
N ALA A 116 -37.67 -9.73 25.72
CA ALA A 116 -39.01 -9.85 26.27
C ALA A 116 -40.07 -9.18 25.36
N SER A 117 -39.73 -8.03 24.71
CA SER A 117 -40.61 -7.36 23.76
C SER A 117 -40.84 -8.21 22.50
N VAL A 118 -39.84 -8.95 22.02
CA VAL A 118 -40.00 -9.92 20.93
C VAL A 118 -40.95 -11.02 21.32
N SER A 119 -40.77 -11.63 22.51
CA SER A 119 -41.67 -12.68 23.00
C SER A 119 -43.12 -12.21 23.16
N GLN A 120 -43.33 -10.96 23.57
CA GLN A 120 -44.67 -10.36 23.62
C GLN A 120 -45.28 -10.24 22.20
N ALA A 121 -44.50 -9.75 21.21
CA ALA A 121 -44.97 -9.60 19.82
C ALA A 121 -45.21 -10.96 19.15
N GLU A 122 -44.47 -12.00 19.52
CA GLU A 122 -44.70 -13.39 19.05
C GLU A 122 -46.03 -13.95 19.59
N ALA A 123 -46.33 -13.70 20.86
CA ALA A 123 -47.61 -14.10 21.43
C ALA A 123 -48.78 -13.40 20.74
N GLU A 124 -48.68 -12.09 20.47
CA GLU A 124 -49.70 -11.33 19.75
C GLU A 124 -49.87 -11.83 18.31
N LEU A 125 -48.78 -12.12 17.60
CA LEU A 125 -48.84 -12.73 16.28
C LEU A 125 -49.53 -14.09 16.30
N THR A 126 -49.22 -14.90 17.29
CA THR A 126 -49.88 -16.22 17.48
C THR A 126 -51.38 -16.07 17.67
N ASN A 127 -51.82 -15.13 18.52
CA ASN A 127 -53.24 -14.84 18.75
C ASN A 127 -53.93 -14.33 17.47
N ALA A 128 -53.30 -13.38 16.77
CA ALA A 128 -53.85 -12.85 15.53
C ALA A 128 -53.94 -13.91 14.44
N ARG A 129 -52.93 -14.80 14.32
CA ARG A 129 -52.93 -15.92 13.40
C ARG A 129 -54.03 -16.92 13.69
N GLN A 130 -54.19 -17.35 14.95
CA GLN A 130 -55.26 -18.26 15.37
C GLN A 130 -56.65 -17.67 15.09
N ASN A 131 -56.83 -16.36 15.30
CA ASN A 131 -58.09 -15.70 14.97
C ASN A 131 -58.36 -15.70 13.46
N TYR A 132 -57.37 -15.38 12.64
CA TYR A 132 -57.46 -15.43 11.21
C TYR A 132 -57.81 -16.84 10.69
N GLU A 133 -57.11 -17.87 11.18
CA GLU A 133 -57.34 -19.28 10.84
C GLU A 133 -58.73 -19.77 11.25
N ARG A 134 -59.34 -19.19 12.26
CA ARG A 134 -60.69 -19.47 12.71
C ARG A 134 -61.74 -18.75 11.83
N VAL A 135 -61.55 -17.47 11.53
CA VAL A 135 -62.51 -16.64 10.80
C VAL A 135 -62.55 -17.02 9.30
N LYS A 136 -61.36 -17.30 8.71
CA LYS A 136 -61.22 -17.59 7.28
C LYS A 136 -62.18 -18.68 6.74
N PRO A 137 -62.28 -19.89 7.35
CA PRO A 137 -63.23 -20.93 6.87
C PRO A 137 -64.69 -20.57 7.08
N LEU A 138 -65.01 -19.79 8.17
CA LEU A 138 -66.38 -19.33 8.42
C LEU A 138 -66.84 -18.30 7.36
N ALA A 139 -65.97 -17.44 6.93
CA ALA A 139 -66.26 -16.49 5.85
C ALA A 139 -66.47 -17.19 4.49
N THR A 140 -65.77 -18.29 4.22
CA THR A 140 -65.97 -19.06 2.98
C THR A 140 -67.32 -19.69 2.86
N ILE A 141 -67.95 -20.06 3.96
CA ILE A 141 -69.33 -20.63 4.01
C ILE A 141 -70.40 -19.57 4.38
N ASN A 142 -70.04 -18.25 4.29
CA ASN A 142 -70.90 -17.11 4.67
C ASN A 142 -71.40 -17.14 6.13
N ALA A 143 -70.71 -17.85 7.04
CA ALA A 143 -70.98 -17.86 8.47
C ALA A 143 -70.27 -16.75 9.26
N ALA A 144 -69.37 -15.99 8.64
CA ALA A 144 -68.79 -14.76 9.13
C ALA A 144 -68.87 -13.68 8.05
N SER A 145 -68.89 -12.41 8.49
CA SER A 145 -68.95 -11.28 7.52
C SER A 145 -67.60 -11.05 6.81
N LYS A 146 -67.65 -10.49 5.62
CA LYS A 146 -66.44 -10.08 4.92
C LYS A 146 -65.63 -9.06 5.74
N SER A 147 -66.30 -8.15 6.48
CA SER A 147 -65.68 -7.21 7.37
C SER A 147 -64.89 -7.88 8.50
N ASP A 148 -65.40 -9.01 9.04
CA ASP A 148 -64.67 -9.76 10.08
C ASP A 148 -63.41 -10.42 9.54
N LEU A 149 -63.48 -10.93 8.29
CA LEU A 149 -62.30 -11.47 7.63
C LEU A 149 -61.26 -10.39 7.32
N ASP A 150 -61.68 -9.24 6.81
CA ASP A 150 -60.79 -8.12 6.50
C ASP A 150 -60.13 -7.60 7.78
N ALA A 151 -60.87 -7.53 8.90
CA ALA A 151 -60.35 -7.18 10.20
C ALA A 151 -59.33 -8.20 10.74
N ALA A 152 -59.59 -9.52 10.56
CA ALA A 152 -58.65 -10.57 10.99
C ALA A 152 -57.36 -10.53 10.14
N VAL A 153 -57.43 -10.31 8.83
CA VAL A 153 -56.26 -10.15 7.92
C VAL A 153 -55.45 -8.93 8.34
N SER A 154 -56.11 -7.80 8.60
CA SER A 154 -55.44 -6.55 9.00
C SER A 154 -54.71 -6.72 10.33
N ARG A 155 -55.34 -7.39 11.34
CA ARG A 155 -54.69 -7.70 12.64
C ARG A 155 -53.50 -8.62 12.47
N LEU A 156 -53.59 -9.65 11.64
CA LEU A 156 -52.47 -10.55 11.36
C LEU A 156 -51.31 -9.80 10.74
N SER A 157 -51.58 -8.96 9.73
CA SER A 157 -50.56 -8.15 9.11
C SER A 157 -49.89 -7.15 10.05
N ALA A 158 -50.70 -6.51 10.92
CA ALA A 158 -50.20 -5.59 11.95
C ALA A 158 -49.31 -6.30 12.97
N ALA A 159 -49.72 -7.50 13.43
CA ALA A 159 -48.93 -8.29 14.37
C ALA A 159 -47.61 -8.81 13.74
N GLN A 160 -47.63 -9.19 12.47
CA GLN A 160 -46.42 -9.54 11.73
C GLN A 160 -45.43 -8.35 11.64
N ALA A 161 -45.95 -7.17 11.35
CA ALA A 161 -45.16 -5.95 11.30
C ALA A 161 -44.56 -5.57 12.68
N ALA A 162 -45.36 -5.72 13.75
CA ALA A 162 -44.95 -5.47 15.13
C ALA A 162 -43.81 -6.44 15.56
N LEU A 163 -43.93 -7.71 15.23
CA LEU A 163 -42.88 -8.69 15.52
C LEU A 163 -41.57 -8.33 14.78
N LYS A 164 -41.67 -8.00 13.50
CA LYS A 164 -40.51 -7.59 12.73
C LYS A 164 -39.83 -6.33 13.30
N ALA A 165 -40.62 -5.37 13.78
CA ALA A 165 -40.09 -4.16 14.44
C ALA A 165 -39.38 -4.49 15.75
N ALA A 166 -39.98 -5.37 16.58
CA ALA A 166 -39.39 -5.82 17.85
C ALA A 166 -38.07 -6.59 17.61
N GLN A 167 -38.02 -7.47 16.62
CA GLN A 167 -36.80 -8.19 16.23
C GLN A 167 -35.70 -7.25 15.76
N ALA A 168 -36.03 -6.22 15.01
CA ALA A 168 -35.04 -5.19 14.56
C ALA A 168 -34.51 -4.40 15.77
N ALA A 169 -35.36 -4.05 16.73
CA ALA A 169 -34.95 -3.38 17.97
C ALA A 169 -34.04 -4.27 18.84
N LEU A 170 -34.33 -5.56 18.94
CA LEU A 170 -33.47 -6.53 19.63
C LEU A 170 -32.11 -6.60 18.95
N LYS A 171 -32.09 -6.75 17.64
CA LYS A 171 -30.83 -6.82 16.86
C LYS A 171 -29.94 -5.61 17.08
N TYR A 172 -30.53 -4.44 17.18
CA TYR A 172 -29.78 -3.20 17.46
C TYR A 172 -29.08 -3.30 18.84
N THR A 173 -29.80 -3.71 19.90
CA THR A 173 -29.21 -3.82 21.23
C THR A 173 -28.18 -4.94 21.36
N GLU A 174 -28.32 -6.05 20.62
CA GLU A 174 -27.31 -7.11 20.52
C GLU A 174 -26.02 -6.59 19.93
N ILE A 175 -26.09 -5.73 18.88
CA ILE A 175 -24.93 -5.09 18.27
C ILE A 175 -24.26 -4.15 19.27
N GLU A 176 -25.03 -3.31 19.98
CA GLU A 176 -24.47 -2.43 21.02
C GLU A 176 -23.80 -3.25 22.14
N GLN A 177 -24.41 -4.33 22.58
CA GLN A 177 -23.83 -5.24 23.57
C GLN A 177 -22.55 -5.88 23.07
N SER A 178 -22.47 -6.25 21.77
CA SER A 178 -21.25 -6.80 21.20
C SER A 178 -20.06 -5.82 21.23
N TYR A 179 -20.33 -4.52 21.15
CA TYR A 179 -19.31 -3.48 21.23
C TYR A 179 -18.71 -3.28 22.63
N THR A 180 -19.31 -3.90 23.67
CA THR A 180 -18.70 -3.94 25.01
C THR A 180 -17.43 -4.79 25.05
N GLN A 181 -17.28 -5.72 24.12
CA GLN A 181 -16.06 -6.50 23.89
C GLN A 181 -15.32 -5.91 22.70
N VAL A 182 -14.22 -5.25 22.98
CA VAL A 182 -13.40 -4.62 21.96
C VAL A 182 -12.36 -5.63 21.47
N LEU A 183 -12.54 -6.07 20.24
CA LEU A 183 -11.67 -7.07 19.59
C LEU A 183 -10.68 -6.40 18.64
N SER A 184 -9.55 -7.06 18.38
CA SER A 184 -8.61 -6.60 17.34
C SER A 184 -9.21 -6.80 15.95
N PRO A 185 -9.27 -5.76 15.11
CA PRO A 185 -9.77 -5.87 13.73
C PRO A 185 -8.75 -6.48 12.78
N VAL A 186 -7.46 -6.50 13.14
CA VAL A 186 -6.33 -6.93 12.31
C VAL A 186 -5.30 -7.70 13.12
N ASN A 187 -4.41 -8.39 12.42
CA ASN A 187 -3.19 -8.94 13.01
C ASN A 187 -2.13 -7.83 13.09
N GLY A 188 -1.38 -7.77 14.18
CA GLY A 188 -0.33 -6.76 14.30
C GLY A 188 0.20 -6.60 15.72
N ILE A 189 1.06 -5.63 15.93
CA ILE A 189 1.60 -5.26 17.24
C ILE A 189 0.70 -4.21 17.85
N ILE A 190 0.20 -4.48 19.07
CA ILE A 190 -0.59 -3.53 19.81
C ILE A 190 0.30 -2.55 20.55
N GLY A 191 -0.03 -1.27 20.47
CA GLY A 191 0.71 -0.18 21.11
C GLY A 191 0.41 -0.06 22.61
N GLN A 192 0.79 1.10 23.16
CA GLN A 192 0.52 1.46 24.54
C GLN A 192 -0.96 1.85 24.73
N THR A 193 -1.61 1.33 25.77
CA THR A 193 -2.99 1.68 26.11
C THR A 193 -3.09 3.13 26.62
N LYS A 194 -4.14 3.83 26.22
CA LYS A 194 -4.41 5.21 26.67
C LYS A 194 -5.35 5.27 27.86
N ALA A 195 -6.14 4.23 28.07
CA ALA A 195 -7.11 4.13 29.17
C ALA A 195 -6.71 3.04 30.14
N ARG A 196 -7.05 3.20 31.41
CA ARG A 196 -6.81 2.25 32.50
C ARG A 196 -8.10 1.58 32.91
N THR A 197 -8.01 0.42 33.54
CA THR A 197 -9.17 -0.21 34.18
C THR A 197 -9.80 0.72 35.22
N GLY A 198 -11.10 0.95 35.09
CA GLY A 198 -11.86 1.90 35.91
C GLY A 198 -12.11 3.25 35.23
N ASP A 199 -11.40 3.58 34.12
CA ASP A 199 -11.66 4.80 33.36
C ASP A 199 -12.99 4.70 32.61
N TYR A 200 -13.66 5.86 32.46
CA TYR A 200 -14.83 5.96 31.61
C TYR A 200 -14.44 6.19 30.17
N VAL A 201 -14.82 5.27 29.31
CA VAL A 201 -14.49 5.27 27.87
C VAL A 201 -15.76 5.39 27.03
N GLY A 202 -15.63 5.83 25.77
CA GLY A 202 -16.78 5.93 24.87
C GLY A 202 -16.65 7.07 23.88
N PRO A 203 -17.56 7.17 22.90
CA PRO A 203 -17.62 8.27 21.96
C PRO A 203 -17.73 9.63 22.67
N GLY A 204 -16.84 10.58 22.32
CA GLY A 204 -16.82 11.91 22.94
C GLY A 204 -16.16 12.00 24.32
N SER A 205 -15.70 10.88 24.91
CA SER A 205 -14.89 10.91 26.13
C SER A 205 -13.44 11.23 25.85
N GLN A 206 -12.68 11.60 26.89
CA GLN A 206 -11.21 11.76 26.80
C GLN A 206 -10.52 10.49 26.28
N TYR A 207 -11.08 9.33 26.58
CA TYR A 207 -10.56 8.01 26.21
C TYR A 207 -11.41 7.35 25.11
N ALA A 208 -11.84 8.10 24.11
CA ALA A 208 -12.50 7.54 22.93
C ALA A 208 -11.55 6.60 22.16
N VAL A 209 -10.29 6.98 22.04
CA VAL A 209 -9.20 6.17 21.46
C VAL A 209 -8.52 5.39 22.57
N LEU A 210 -8.60 4.06 22.51
CA LEU A 210 -8.03 3.16 23.49
C LEU A 210 -6.59 2.75 23.18
N ASN A 211 -6.30 2.45 21.90
CA ASN A 211 -5.01 1.95 21.46
C ASN A 211 -4.85 2.10 19.94
N THR A 212 -3.70 1.66 19.44
CA THR A 212 -3.43 1.50 18.00
C THR A 212 -2.80 0.12 17.79
N VAL A 213 -3.26 -0.61 16.78
CA VAL A 213 -2.62 -1.86 16.33
C VAL A 213 -1.94 -1.59 14.99
N SER A 214 -0.62 -1.82 14.95
CA SER A 214 0.22 -1.62 13.76
C SER A 214 0.40 -2.95 13.05
N GLN A 215 -0.02 -3.02 11.78
CA GLN A 215 0.26 -4.17 10.93
C GLN A 215 1.73 -4.16 10.52
N VAL A 216 2.46 -5.21 10.92
CA VAL A 216 3.91 -5.34 10.70
C VAL A 216 4.27 -6.50 9.76
N ASP A 217 3.29 -7.23 9.25
CA ASP A 217 3.45 -8.28 8.25
C ASP A 217 4.00 -7.76 6.91
N THR A 218 3.70 -6.52 6.61
CA THR A 218 4.22 -5.77 5.46
C THR A 218 4.68 -4.41 5.96
N ILE A 219 5.91 -4.03 5.62
CA ILE A 219 6.44 -2.70 5.93
C ILE A 219 6.34 -1.81 4.69
N ARG A 220 6.07 -0.54 4.93
CA ARG A 220 6.16 0.53 3.93
C ARG A 220 7.38 1.36 4.24
N VAL A 221 8.21 1.57 3.23
CA VAL A 221 9.37 2.46 3.31
C VAL A 221 9.03 3.75 2.58
N VAL A 222 9.16 4.87 3.27
CA VAL A 222 8.99 6.21 2.69
C VAL A 222 10.34 6.89 2.69
N PHE A 223 10.77 7.38 1.53
CA PHE A 223 12.03 8.10 1.38
C PHE A 223 11.81 9.33 0.49
N PHE A 224 12.65 10.33 0.68
CA PHE A 224 12.58 11.57 -0.08
C PHE A 224 13.61 11.54 -1.20
N ILE A 225 13.16 11.88 -2.41
CA ILE A 225 14.02 12.02 -3.58
C ILE A 225 14.29 13.53 -3.75
N PRO A 226 15.55 13.98 -3.86
CA PRO A 226 15.89 15.36 -4.19
C PRO A 226 15.26 15.78 -5.51
N GLU A 227 14.87 17.05 -5.63
CA GLU A 227 14.15 17.58 -6.78
C GLU A 227 14.93 17.44 -8.09
N ASP A 228 16.24 17.66 -8.06
CA ASP A 228 17.15 17.47 -9.21
C ASP A 228 17.14 16.03 -9.70
N THR A 229 17.25 15.08 -8.78
CA THR A 229 17.17 13.64 -9.08
C THR A 229 15.79 13.25 -9.64
N TYR A 230 14.73 13.81 -9.09
CA TYR A 230 13.38 13.58 -9.59
C TYR A 230 13.22 14.06 -11.04
N PHE A 231 13.69 15.27 -11.36
CA PHE A 231 13.63 15.78 -12.74
C PHE A 231 14.48 14.96 -13.73
N ASP A 232 15.63 14.49 -13.30
CA ASP A 232 16.47 13.62 -14.14
C ASP A 232 15.80 12.26 -14.41
N LEU A 233 15.16 11.68 -13.41
CA LEU A 233 14.38 10.46 -13.55
C LEU A 233 13.15 10.67 -14.45
N ALA A 234 12.45 11.79 -14.30
CA ALA A 234 11.28 12.12 -15.10
C ALA A 234 11.63 12.37 -16.57
N ARG A 235 12.81 12.96 -16.86
CA ARG A 235 13.30 13.20 -18.23
C ARG A 235 13.71 11.93 -18.96
N ARG A 236 14.23 10.95 -18.25
CA ARG A 236 14.68 9.66 -18.83
C ARG A 236 13.52 8.72 -19.17
N GLY A 237 12.28 9.14 -18.95
CA GLY A 237 11.11 8.28 -18.99
C GLY A 237 11.08 7.39 -17.74
N ARG A 238 9.90 6.91 -17.33
CA ARG A 238 9.72 6.12 -16.10
C ARG A 238 10.98 5.30 -15.81
N ALA A 239 11.79 5.79 -14.86
CA ALA A 239 12.90 5.00 -14.37
C ALA A 239 12.30 3.67 -13.92
N ASP A 240 12.75 2.60 -14.51
CA ASP A 240 12.32 1.26 -14.12
C ASP A 240 12.96 0.99 -12.77
N PHE A 241 12.28 1.41 -11.71
CA PHE A 241 12.62 1.05 -10.34
C PHE A 241 12.26 -0.42 -10.15
N SER A 242 12.98 -1.27 -10.86
CA SER A 242 12.69 -2.70 -10.90
C SER A 242 12.87 -3.35 -9.53
N GLU A 243 13.76 -2.81 -8.70
CA GLU A 243 14.08 -3.40 -7.41
C GLU A 243 14.50 -2.34 -6.39
N ILE A 244 13.80 -2.34 -5.24
CA ILE A 244 14.19 -1.56 -4.08
C ILE A 244 14.76 -2.51 -3.03
N MET A 245 16.00 -2.27 -2.65
CA MET A 245 16.63 -2.94 -1.52
C MET A 245 16.64 -2.02 -0.29
N LEU A 246 16.29 -2.57 0.85
CA LEU A 246 16.38 -1.86 2.12
C LEU A 246 17.65 -2.31 2.85
N THR A 247 18.48 -1.34 3.23
CA THR A 247 19.64 -1.57 4.10
C THR A 247 19.34 -0.97 5.46
N ILE A 248 19.42 -1.78 6.50
CA ILE A 248 19.22 -1.35 7.90
C ILE A 248 20.57 -0.89 8.46
N SER A 249 20.57 -0.25 9.64
CA SER A 249 21.80 0.15 10.34
C SER A 249 22.84 -0.96 10.34
N ASP A 250 24.12 -0.60 10.29
CA ASP A 250 25.28 -1.51 10.18
C ASP A 250 25.42 -2.21 8.81
N ASN A 251 24.85 -1.61 7.76
CA ASN A 251 24.97 -2.12 6.39
C ASN A 251 24.39 -3.54 6.18
N ILE A 252 23.41 -3.94 7.01
CA ILE A 252 22.71 -5.21 6.89
C ILE A 252 21.60 -5.06 5.85
N ALA A 253 21.72 -5.80 4.73
CA ALA A 253 20.67 -5.84 3.73
C ALA A 253 19.43 -6.59 4.26
N TYR A 254 18.26 -5.96 4.15
CA TYR A 254 17.00 -6.62 4.46
C TYR A 254 16.73 -7.73 3.43
N PRO A 255 16.37 -8.95 3.85
CA PRO A 255 16.33 -10.11 2.94
C PRO A 255 15.22 -10.04 1.89
N HIS A 256 14.24 -9.17 2.06
CA HIS A 256 13.12 -9.04 1.12
C HIS A 256 13.26 -7.76 0.31
N ARG A 257 13.03 -7.87 -1.00
CA ARG A 257 12.94 -6.74 -1.91
C ARG A 257 11.49 -6.29 -2.02
N GLY A 258 11.26 -4.99 -2.15
CA GLY A 258 9.93 -4.43 -2.30
C GLY A 258 9.70 -3.84 -3.69
N PRO A 259 8.46 -3.91 -4.21
CA PRO A 259 8.10 -3.16 -5.39
C PRO A 259 8.03 -1.66 -5.07
N PHE A 260 8.26 -0.86 -6.08
CA PHE A 260 7.99 0.57 -6.03
C PHE A 260 6.46 0.80 -6.13
N ASP A 261 5.90 1.63 -5.24
CA ASP A 261 4.46 1.90 -5.18
C ASP A 261 4.12 3.19 -5.95
N PHE A 262 4.49 4.35 -5.42
CA PHE A 262 4.22 5.63 -6.08
C PHE A 262 5.15 6.75 -5.58
N ILE A 263 5.23 7.83 -6.36
CA ILE A 263 5.82 9.11 -5.95
C ILE A 263 4.66 10.08 -5.67
N GLY A 264 4.63 10.67 -4.47
CA GLY A 264 3.62 11.62 -4.01
C GLY A 264 4.16 13.04 -3.91
#